data_ee249aed146277a94baf6d73cdb25cce
#
_entry.id   ee249aed146277a94baf6d73cdb25cce
#
_cell.length_a   1.000
_cell.length_b   1.000
_cell.length_c   1.000
_cell.angle_alpha   90.00
_cell.angle_beta   90.00
_cell.angle_gamma   90.00
#
_symmetry.space_group_name_H-M   'P 1'
#
loop_
_entity.id
_entity.type
_entity.pdbx_description
1 polymer ?
#
loop_
_entity_poly.entity_id
_entity_poly.type
_entity_poly.pdbx_seq_one_letter_code
_entity_poly.pdbx_strand_id
1 'polypeptide(L)'
;MHPDPSFPTLHGRPDHGWVNDPNGLAVIDGRYHVFFQYNPDRPVHERIQWGHASSDDLLRWRREPIALAPRAGKPDERGCWSGCLVDDAGTPTVLYTAVNASGPGDAGVVLATSDRAAVAWSPGETIIPHTDEPHDIQVRDPYVFVFDGRRYAVQGGGAVAKTPRILLYGCEDLRNWTFLGNLLTPDDAVAAAFGDADVWECPNLFEMDGRWVLVISPLTFGDGSAQHGEVFALIGQLDQDRDSLSFRPEATSRLDVGVSFYAPQVLVEGERRLLWGWTRDEGRPAAQIAEAGWTGALTFPRELRLEGDALRTAPARELEGLRRERFDPVDGVIDIGSFEIEGTDAGVRLTLEGEREPQTVVDVVGSSSTDIRILVDGSVVEVFVDGEVARTLRAYPDTGSRWRIHGGAGLRVWRLGLD
;
A
#
# COMPACT_ATOMS: atom_id res chain seq x y z
N MET A 1 14.62 10.56 19.18
CA MET A 1 13.32 11.11 18.73
C MET A 1 13.61 11.96 17.49
N HIS A 2 12.86 11.80 16.42
CA HIS A 2 13.04 12.61 15.21
C HIS A 2 12.75 14.09 15.51
N PRO A 3 13.49 15.06 14.96
CA PRO A 3 13.28 16.48 15.27
C PRO A 3 11.95 17.04 14.77
N ASP A 4 11.39 16.49 13.70
CA ASP A 4 10.08 16.84 13.18
C ASP A 4 8.99 16.06 13.95
N PRO A 5 8.10 16.74 14.71
CA PRO A 5 7.05 16.09 15.50
C PRO A 5 5.99 15.39 14.63
N SER A 6 5.90 15.71 13.35
CA SER A 6 5.00 15.02 12.41
C SER A 6 5.58 13.71 11.86
N PHE A 7 6.85 13.39 12.16
CA PHE A 7 7.48 12.16 11.69
C PHE A 7 6.87 10.91 12.34
N PRO A 8 6.36 9.93 11.54
CA PRO A 8 5.80 8.70 12.08
C PRO A 8 6.93 7.75 12.52
N THR A 9 7.04 7.49 13.79
CA THR A 9 8.16 6.72 14.38
C THR A 9 7.90 5.22 14.44
N LEU A 10 6.64 4.80 14.39
CA LEU A 10 6.22 3.40 14.50
C LEU A 10 5.87 2.75 13.14
N HIS A 11 5.73 3.53 12.09
CA HIS A 11 5.38 3.05 10.73
C HIS A 11 6.57 2.50 9.94
N GLY A 12 7.70 2.22 10.58
CA GLY A 12 8.82 1.50 9.97
C GLY A 12 9.53 2.19 8.79
N ARG A 13 9.30 3.49 8.56
CA ARG A 13 9.93 4.21 7.45
C ARG A 13 11.37 4.63 7.71
N PRO A 14 12.20 4.86 6.66
CA PRO A 14 13.50 5.53 6.79
C PRO A 14 13.36 6.98 7.29
N ASP A 15 14.40 7.52 7.94
CA ASP A 15 14.38 8.86 8.57
C ASP A 15 14.24 10.00 7.55
N HIS A 16 14.60 9.80 6.29
CA HIS A 16 14.60 10.80 5.23
C HIS A 16 14.15 10.20 3.89
N GLY A 17 14.02 11.04 2.90
CA GLY A 17 13.73 10.66 1.52
C GLY A 17 12.23 10.46 1.23
N TRP A 18 11.96 10.00 0.04
CA TRP A 18 10.62 9.67 -0.45
C TRP A 18 10.29 8.19 -0.19
N VAL A 19 9.11 7.91 0.34
CA VAL A 19 8.55 6.55 0.44
C VAL A 19 7.16 6.53 -0.18
N ASN A 20 6.91 5.55 -1.07
CA ASN A 20 5.56 5.27 -1.58
C ASN A 20 5.24 3.77 -1.50
N ASP A 21 4.78 3.14 -2.54
CA ASP A 21 4.15 1.82 -2.59
C ASP A 21 4.90 0.74 -1.81
N PRO A 22 4.20 -0.05 -0.98
CA PRO A 22 4.73 -1.31 -0.50
C PRO A 22 4.92 -2.27 -1.67
N ASN A 23 5.99 -3.05 -1.63
CA ASN A 23 6.36 -4.00 -2.67
C ASN A 23 6.86 -5.31 -2.07
N GLY A 24 6.76 -6.39 -2.82
CA GLY A 24 7.47 -7.62 -2.52
C GLY A 24 7.22 -8.19 -1.12
N LEU A 25 5.99 -8.07 -0.61
CA LEU A 25 5.64 -8.58 0.71
C LEU A 25 5.84 -10.09 0.77
N ALA A 26 6.55 -10.58 1.79
CA ALA A 26 6.83 -12.00 1.94
C ALA A 26 7.09 -12.40 3.39
N VAL A 27 6.92 -13.69 3.67
CA VAL A 27 7.48 -14.35 4.86
C VAL A 27 8.60 -15.27 4.39
N ILE A 28 9.83 -15.02 4.82
CA ILE A 28 11.01 -15.81 4.46
C ILE A 28 11.67 -16.28 5.74
N ASP A 29 11.82 -17.59 5.89
CA ASP A 29 12.38 -18.23 7.10
C ASP A 29 11.73 -17.75 8.40
N GLY A 30 10.39 -17.52 8.37
CA GLY A 30 9.58 -17.08 9.51
C GLY A 30 9.67 -15.58 9.82
N ARG A 31 10.31 -14.79 8.98
CA ARG A 31 10.47 -13.34 9.12
C ARG A 31 9.65 -12.62 8.05
N TYR A 32 8.94 -11.58 8.44
CA TYR A 32 8.24 -10.69 7.53
C TYR A 32 9.22 -9.76 6.81
N HIS A 33 9.05 -9.63 5.51
CA HIS A 33 9.79 -8.72 4.66
C HIS A 33 8.83 -7.77 3.96
N VAL A 34 9.13 -6.48 4.01
CA VAL A 34 8.42 -5.43 3.29
C VAL A 34 9.44 -4.62 2.51
N PHE A 35 9.28 -4.60 1.19
CA PHE A 35 10.00 -3.67 0.35
C PHE A 35 9.08 -2.48 0.04
N PHE A 36 9.66 -1.38 -0.38
CA PHE A 36 8.91 -0.18 -0.70
C PHE A 36 9.66 0.68 -1.71
N GLN A 37 8.94 1.41 -2.50
CA GLN A 37 9.54 2.41 -3.38
C GLN A 37 10.18 3.50 -2.53
N TYR A 38 11.45 3.81 -2.84
CA TYR A 38 12.27 4.70 -2.01
C TYR A 38 13.23 5.54 -2.84
N ASN A 39 13.25 6.84 -2.58
CA ASN A 39 14.35 7.70 -2.98
C ASN A 39 15.09 8.17 -1.72
N PRO A 40 16.29 7.64 -1.43
CA PRO A 40 17.05 8.01 -0.24
C PRO A 40 17.64 9.42 -0.30
N ASP A 41 17.86 9.97 -1.50
CA ASP A 41 18.60 11.21 -1.67
C ASP A 41 17.72 12.46 -1.44
N ARG A 42 16.44 12.37 -1.81
CA ARG A 42 15.51 13.52 -1.77
C ARG A 42 14.05 13.06 -1.58
N PRO A 43 13.20 13.89 -0.94
CA PRO A 43 11.78 13.58 -0.77
C PRO A 43 10.95 13.86 -2.04
N VAL A 44 11.37 13.30 -3.17
CA VAL A 44 10.71 13.42 -4.48
C VAL A 44 10.71 12.08 -5.20
N HIS A 45 9.67 11.85 -6.03
CA HIS A 45 9.54 10.63 -6.84
C HIS A 45 10.47 10.69 -8.05
N GLU A 46 11.74 10.41 -7.83
CA GLU A 46 12.76 10.33 -8.86
C GLU A 46 13.74 9.21 -8.55
N ARG A 47 14.27 8.52 -9.58
CA ARG A 47 15.29 7.47 -9.44
C ARG A 47 14.96 6.45 -8.35
N ILE A 48 13.73 6.00 -8.34
CA ILE A 48 13.19 5.13 -7.31
C ILE A 48 14.00 3.84 -7.21
N GLN A 49 14.32 3.49 -5.98
CA GLN A 49 14.94 2.25 -5.53
C GLN A 49 13.93 1.42 -4.77
N TRP A 50 14.25 0.18 -4.46
CA TRP A 50 13.52 -0.59 -3.48
C TRP A 50 14.24 -0.52 -2.14
N GLY A 51 13.66 0.21 -1.20
CA GLY A 51 13.99 0.10 0.22
C GLY A 51 13.52 -1.24 0.76
N HIS A 52 14.09 -1.70 1.86
CA HIS A 52 13.78 -3.00 2.45
C HIS A 52 13.78 -2.91 3.97
N ALA A 53 12.77 -3.50 4.58
CA ALA A 53 12.67 -3.70 6.02
C ALA A 53 12.21 -5.12 6.35
N SER A 54 12.67 -5.66 7.48
CA SER A 54 12.26 -6.98 7.96
C SER A 54 11.84 -6.92 9.43
N SER A 55 10.94 -7.84 9.83
CA SER A 55 10.42 -7.92 11.18
C SER A 55 10.10 -9.35 11.59
N ASP A 56 10.35 -9.70 12.85
CA ASP A 56 9.94 -10.98 13.41
C ASP A 56 8.51 -10.93 14.01
N ASP A 57 7.97 -9.71 14.24
CA ASP A 57 6.76 -9.50 15.03
C ASP A 57 5.77 -8.48 14.45
N LEU A 58 6.02 -7.94 13.24
CA LEU A 58 5.25 -6.86 12.60
C LEU A 58 5.30 -5.50 13.35
N LEU A 59 6.05 -5.41 14.45
CA LEU A 59 6.15 -4.22 15.29
C LEU A 59 7.53 -3.58 15.18
N ARG A 60 8.59 -4.38 15.33
CA ARG A 60 9.98 -3.95 15.29
C ARG A 60 10.56 -4.21 13.93
N TRP A 61 10.67 -3.14 13.14
CA TRP A 61 11.22 -3.19 11.78
C TRP A 61 12.71 -2.89 11.77
N ARG A 62 13.49 -3.84 11.29
CA ARG A 62 14.90 -3.67 11.00
C ARG A 62 15.05 -3.20 9.57
N ARG A 63 15.78 -2.08 9.39
CA ARG A 63 16.18 -1.62 8.06
C ARG A 63 17.22 -2.57 7.49
N GLU A 64 16.98 -3.06 6.30
CA GLU A 64 17.90 -3.87 5.51
C GLU A 64 18.60 -2.99 4.45
N PRO A 65 19.64 -3.49 3.79
CA PRO A 65 20.24 -2.81 2.65
C PRO A 65 19.21 -2.55 1.53
N ILE A 66 19.47 -1.53 0.71
CA ILE A 66 18.70 -1.29 -0.52
C ILE A 66 18.70 -2.57 -1.37
N ALA A 67 17.52 -3.05 -1.72
CA ALA A 67 17.37 -4.28 -2.49
C ALA A 67 17.64 -4.08 -3.99
N LEU A 68 17.07 -3.04 -4.57
CA LEU A 68 17.20 -2.71 -5.98
C LEU A 68 17.53 -1.23 -6.14
N ALA A 69 18.41 -0.91 -7.07
CA ALA A 69 18.74 0.47 -7.43
C ALA A 69 18.87 0.63 -8.95
N PRO A 70 18.54 1.79 -9.51
CA PRO A 70 18.68 2.09 -10.92
C PRO A 70 20.10 1.86 -11.44
N ARG A 71 20.23 1.17 -12.58
CA ARG A 71 21.52 0.80 -13.19
C ARG A 71 21.71 1.54 -14.51
N ALA A 72 22.80 2.32 -14.63
CA ALA A 72 23.10 3.08 -15.84
C ALA A 72 23.19 2.18 -17.08
N GLY A 73 22.53 2.56 -18.18
CA GLY A 73 22.49 1.81 -19.43
C GLY A 73 21.75 0.47 -19.35
N LYS A 74 20.91 0.27 -18.33
CA LYS A 74 20.08 -0.93 -18.13
C LYS A 74 18.59 -0.57 -18.19
N PRO A 75 17.71 -1.60 -18.27
CA PRO A 75 16.27 -1.38 -18.36
C PRO A 75 15.67 -0.55 -17.21
N ASP A 76 16.32 -0.52 -16.06
CA ASP A 76 15.91 0.18 -14.84
C ASP A 76 16.70 1.48 -14.57
N GLU A 77 17.30 2.06 -15.59
CA GLU A 77 18.17 3.25 -15.46
C GLU A 77 17.50 4.45 -14.76
N ARG A 78 16.20 4.62 -14.95
CA ARG A 78 15.43 5.73 -14.36
C ARG A 78 14.69 5.35 -13.08
N GLY A 79 14.47 4.06 -12.82
CA GLY A 79 13.81 3.61 -11.60
C GLY A 79 13.43 2.13 -11.60
N CYS A 80 13.42 1.57 -10.38
CA CYS A 80 12.86 0.28 -10.06
C CYS A 80 11.47 0.55 -9.46
N TRP A 81 10.41 0.43 -10.26
CA TRP A 81 9.04 0.69 -9.80
C TRP A 81 8.39 -0.54 -9.23
N SER A 82 7.09 -0.45 -8.90
CA SER A 82 6.37 -1.47 -8.15
C SER A 82 6.37 -2.85 -8.79
N GLY A 83 6.20 -3.85 -7.94
CA GLY A 83 6.18 -5.25 -8.31
C GLY A 83 6.02 -6.16 -7.09
N CYS A 84 6.24 -7.46 -7.25
CA CYS A 84 6.00 -8.47 -6.24
C CYS A 84 7.23 -9.35 -5.96
N LEU A 85 7.16 -10.14 -4.90
CA LEU A 85 8.11 -11.18 -4.57
C LEU A 85 7.43 -12.55 -4.64
N VAL A 86 8.14 -13.52 -5.19
CA VAL A 86 7.72 -14.92 -5.31
C VAL A 86 8.81 -15.80 -4.73
N ASP A 87 8.44 -16.83 -4.00
CA ASP A 87 9.35 -17.94 -3.70
C ASP A 87 9.45 -18.86 -4.94
N ASP A 88 10.57 -18.82 -5.63
CA ASP A 88 10.84 -19.71 -6.76
C ASP A 88 11.68 -20.91 -6.31
N ALA A 89 10.98 -21.93 -5.80
CA ALA A 89 11.59 -23.16 -5.29
C ALA A 89 12.69 -22.92 -4.23
N GLY A 90 12.42 -22.03 -3.27
CA GLY A 90 13.32 -21.65 -2.18
C GLY A 90 14.29 -20.53 -2.53
N THR A 91 14.11 -19.90 -3.69
CA THR A 91 14.88 -18.71 -4.11
C THR A 91 13.97 -17.49 -4.11
N PRO A 92 14.17 -16.52 -3.20
CA PRO A 92 13.43 -15.26 -3.23
C PRO A 92 13.66 -14.56 -4.56
N THR A 93 12.59 -14.33 -5.30
CA THR A 93 12.62 -13.77 -6.65
C THR A 93 11.65 -12.60 -6.73
N VAL A 94 12.13 -11.40 -7.06
CA VAL A 94 11.28 -10.24 -7.30
C VAL A 94 11.11 -10.00 -8.79
N LEU A 95 9.91 -9.54 -9.13
CA LEU A 95 9.52 -9.09 -10.46
C LEU A 95 9.05 -7.66 -10.32
N TYR A 96 9.67 -6.73 -11.03
CA TYR A 96 9.41 -5.31 -10.87
C TYR A 96 9.34 -4.57 -12.18
N THR A 97 8.65 -3.45 -12.19
CA THR A 97 8.58 -2.53 -13.32
C THR A 97 9.91 -1.78 -13.44
N ALA A 98 10.62 -2.01 -14.51
CA ALA A 98 11.88 -1.33 -14.81
C ALA A 98 11.65 -0.17 -15.77
N VAL A 99 11.96 1.04 -15.34
CA VAL A 99 11.80 2.25 -16.14
C VAL A 99 13.13 2.61 -16.79
N ASN A 100 13.17 2.53 -18.12
CA ASN A 100 14.37 2.81 -18.90
C ASN A 100 14.56 4.32 -19.22
N ALA A 101 15.56 4.65 -20.03
CA ALA A 101 15.88 6.03 -20.43
C ALA A 101 14.73 6.75 -21.15
N SER A 102 13.85 6.02 -21.86
CA SER A 102 12.70 6.58 -22.59
C SER A 102 11.56 6.99 -21.66
N GLY A 103 11.51 6.45 -20.44
CA GLY A 103 10.51 6.80 -19.43
C GLY A 103 9.42 5.75 -19.22
N PRO A 104 8.36 6.09 -18.47
CA PRO A 104 7.35 5.12 -18.04
C PRO A 104 6.53 4.48 -19.16
N GLY A 105 6.42 5.17 -20.30
CA GLY A 105 5.76 4.63 -21.50
C GLY A 105 6.52 3.49 -22.17
N ASP A 106 7.76 3.23 -21.76
CA ASP A 106 8.63 2.19 -22.30
C ASP A 106 9.23 1.35 -21.15
N ALA A 107 8.40 1.07 -20.14
CA ALA A 107 8.76 0.25 -19.00
C ALA A 107 8.59 -1.24 -19.33
N GLY A 108 9.48 -2.07 -18.81
CA GLY A 108 9.41 -3.52 -18.94
C GLY A 108 9.41 -4.21 -17.56
N VAL A 109 9.29 -5.52 -17.55
CA VAL A 109 9.44 -6.31 -16.31
C VAL A 109 10.85 -6.88 -16.24
N VAL A 110 11.51 -6.66 -15.11
CA VAL A 110 12.81 -7.25 -14.78
C VAL A 110 12.66 -8.19 -13.59
N LEU A 111 13.39 -9.30 -13.65
CA LEU A 111 13.51 -10.27 -12.56
C LEU A 111 14.82 -10.04 -11.81
N ALA A 112 14.77 -10.11 -10.48
CA ALA A 112 15.97 -10.19 -9.65
C ALA A 112 15.83 -11.32 -8.63
N THR A 113 16.92 -12.01 -8.37
CA THR A 113 16.98 -13.10 -7.37
C THR A 113 17.82 -12.69 -6.18
N SER A 114 17.56 -13.31 -5.04
CA SER A 114 18.33 -13.08 -3.82
C SER A 114 18.87 -14.38 -3.24
N ASP A 115 19.79 -14.23 -2.28
CA ASP A 115 20.09 -15.28 -1.34
C ASP A 115 18.86 -15.62 -0.47
N ARG A 116 18.93 -16.71 0.30
CA ARG A 116 17.82 -17.14 1.15
C ARG A 116 17.44 -16.12 2.25
N ALA A 117 18.35 -15.24 2.61
CA ALA A 117 18.10 -14.19 3.61
C ALA A 117 17.37 -12.98 3.02
N ALA A 118 17.13 -12.93 1.71
CA ALA A 118 16.52 -11.83 0.97
C ALA A 118 17.23 -10.47 1.17
N VAL A 119 18.54 -10.47 1.40
CA VAL A 119 19.34 -9.27 1.69
C VAL A 119 20.19 -8.85 0.50
N ALA A 120 20.80 -9.81 -0.20
CA ALA A 120 21.67 -9.54 -1.33
C ALA A 120 20.95 -9.88 -2.65
N TRP A 121 20.60 -8.85 -3.41
CA TRP A 121 19.83 -8.98 -4.64
C TRP A 121 20.70 -8.86 -5.89
N SER A 122 20.42 -9.71 -6.85
CA SER A 122 21.09 -9.75 -8.16
C SER A 122 20.06 -9.50 -9.27
N PRO A 123 19.91 -8.26 -9.76
CA PRO A 123 19.04 -7.97 -10.87
C PRO A 123 19.48 -8.70 -12.14
N GLY A 124 18.55 -9.42 -12.75
CA GLY A 124 18.75 -10.19 -13.95
C GLY A 124 18.40 -9.44 -15.22
N GLU A 125 17.75 -10.15 -16.13
CA GLU A 125 17.38 -9.68 -17.46
C GLU A 125 15.92 -9.19 -17.49
N THR A 126 15.57 -8.43 -18.51
CA THR A 126 14.20 -8.09 -18.86
C THR A 126 13.47 -9.35 -19.30
N ILE A 127 12.33 -9.64 -18.68
CA ILE A 127 11.48 -10.78 -19.00
C ILE A 127 10.45 -10.39 -20.05
N ILE A 128 9.77 -9.24 -19.84
CA ILE A 128 8.82 -8.66 -20.78
C ILE A 128 9.37 -7.32 -21.21
N PRO A 129 9.83 -7.18 -22.45
CA PRO A 129 10.06 -5.87 -23.03
C PRO A 129 8.73 -5.19 -23.33
N HIS A 130 8.67 -3.87 -23.20
CA HIS A 130 7.48 -3.07 -23.51
C HIS A 130 6.90 -3.33 -24.92
N THR A 131 7.71 -3.80 -25.84
CA THR A 131 7.35 -3.95 -27.26
C THR A 131 6.42 -5.13 -27.57
N ASP A 132 6.14 -6.00 -26.60
CA ASP A 132 5.32 -7.21 -26.83
C ASP A 132 3.82 -6.99 -26.60
N GLU A 133 3.41 -5.79 -26.15
CA GLU A 133 2.02 -5.44 -25.86
C GLU A 133 1.52 -4.24 -26.70
N PRO A 134 0.22 -3.93 -26.67
CA PRO A 134 -0.29 -2.78 -27.42
C PRO A 134 0.57 -1.54 -27.18
N HIS A 135 1.24 -1.06 -28.21
CA HIS A 135 2.25 -0.01 -28.15
C HIS A 135 1.72 1.36 -27.70
N ASP A 136 0.44 1.47 -27.45
CA ASP A 136 -0.28 2.68 -27.06
C ASP A 136 -0.59 2.78 -25.57
N ILE A 137 -0.24 1.75 -24.77
CA ILE A 137 -0.50 1.72 -23.33
C ILE A 137 0.77 1.67 -22.50
N GLN A 138 0.69 2.22 -21.27
CA GLN A 138 1.68 1.98 -20.23
C GLN A 138 1.31 0.71 -19.48
N VAL A 139 2.29 -0.16 -19.20
CA VAL A 139 2.09 -1.40 -18.44
C VAL A 139 3.06 -1.42 -17.28
N ARG A 140 2.58 -1.84 -16.08
CA ARG A 140 3.37 -1.80 -14.83
C ARG A 140 2.86 -2.76 -13.77
N ASP A 141 3.59 -2.81 -12.66
CA ASP A 141 3.21 -3.41 -11.37
C ASP A 141 2.84 -4.90 -11.49
N PRO A 142 3.80 -5.75 -11.91
CA PRO A 142 3.55 -7.17 -12.02
C PRO A 142 3.21 -7.77 -10.64
N TYR A 143 2.16 -8.59 -10.60
CA TYR A 143 1.77 -9.38 -9.45
C TYR A 143 1.52 -10.82 -9.86
N VAL A 144 2.26 -11.76 -9.25
CA VAL A 144 2.18 -13.19 -9.54
C VAL A 144 1.25 -13.88 -8.53
N PHE A 145 0.39 -14.75 -9.04
CA PHE A 145 -0.50 -15.57 -8.24
C PHE A 145 -0.55 -17.01 -8.75
N VAL A 146 -1.15 -17.89 -7.97
CA VAL A 146 -1.33 -19.30 -8.34
C VAL A 146 -2.81 -19.61 -8.48
N PHE A 147 -3.19 -20.26 -9.58
CA PHE A 147 -4.51 -20.79 -9.80
C PHE A 147 -4.39 -22.25 -10.26
N ASP A 148 -5.06 -23.18 -9.57
CA ASP A 148 -5.02 -24.61 -9.84
C ASP A 148 -3.58 -25.17 -10.03
N GLY A 149 -2.67 -24.74 -9.14
CA GLY A 149 -1.27 -25.18 -9.13
C GLY A 149 -0.38 -24.58 -10.24
N ARG A 150 -0.89 -23.71 -11.10
CA ARG A 150 -0.15 -23.02 -12.17
C ARG A 150 0.08 -21.56 -11.81
N ARG A 151 1.22 -21.01 -12.23
CA ARG A 151 1.55 -19.59 -12.03
C ARG A 151 1.02 -18.74 -13.16
N TYR A 152 0.39 -17.65 -12.75
CA TYR A 152 -0.07 -16.56 -13.61
C TYR A 152 0.43 -15.25 -13.06
N ALA A 153 0.39 -14.21 -13.88
CA ALA A 153 0.65 -12.85 -13.45
C ALA A 153 -0.39 -11.89 -14.01
N VAL A 154 -0.67 -10.86 -13.25
CA VAL A 154 -1.40 -9.68 -13.72
C VAL A 154 -0.48 -8.48 -13.73
N GLN A 155 -0.75 -7.54 -14.66
CA GLN A 155 -0.15 -6.21 -14.66
C GLN A 155 -1.22 -5.16 -14.82
N GLY A 156 -1.02 -4.03 -14.18
CA GLY A 156 -1.80 -2.83 -14.42
C GLY A 156 -1.42 -2.17 -15.73
N GLY A 157 -2.39 -1.57 -16.40
CA GLY A 157 -2.12 -0.88 -17.66
C GLY A 157 -3.17 0.15 -18.02
N GLY A 158 -2.87 0.90 -19.06
CA GLY A 158 -3.77 1.89 -19.64
C GLY A 158 -3.04 3.03 -20.35
N ALA A 159 -3.80 4.00 -20.84
CA ALA A 159 -3.30 5.16 -21.55
C ALA A 159 -4.11 6.42 -21.19
N VAL A 160 -3.54 7.59 -21.49
CA VAL A 160 -4.17 8.92 -21.29
C VAL A 160 -5.56 9.05 -21.95
N ALA A 161 -5.94 8.11 -22.79
CA ALA A 161 -7.27 8.03 -23.41
C ALA A 161 -8.36 7.37 -22.53
N LYS A 162 -8.11 7.19 -21.24
CA LYS A 162 -9.02 6.51 -20.28
C LYS A 162 -9.37 5.08 -20.74
N THR A 163 -8.34 4.30 -20.96
CA THR A 163 -8.45 2.89 -21.33
C THR A 163 -7.74 1.99 -20.31
N PRO A 164 -8.05 2.12 -19.00
CA PRO A 164 -7.41 1.31 -17.99
C PRO A 164 -7.76 -0.17 -18.18
N ARG A 165 -6.85 -1.05 -17.79
CA ARG A 165 -7.05 -2.50 -17.91
C ARG A 165 -6.14 -3.27 -16.98
N ILE A 166 -6.50 -4.52 -16.74
CA ILE A 166 -5.63 -5.50 -16.10
C ILE A 166 -5.27 -6.55 -17.15
N LEU A 167 -3.99 -6.67 -17.43
CA LEU A 167 -3.44 -7.65 -18.36
C LEU A 167 -3.18 -8.97 -17.62
N LEU A 168 -3.34 -10.10 -18.31
CA LEU A 168 -3.11 -11.44 -17.79
C LEU A 168 -2.02 -12.14 -18.57
N TYR A 169 -1.14 -12.83 -17.84
CA TYR A 169 -0.05 -13.64 -18.41
C TYR A 169 0.02 -15.02 -17.75
N GLY A 170 0.39 -16.02 -18.51
CA GLY A 170 0.94 -17.27 -18.00
C GLY A 170 2.44 -17.10 -17.74
N CYS A 171 2.92 -17.47 -16.55
CA CYS A 171 4.32 -17.25 -16.16
C CYS A 171 4.90 -18.43 -15.36
N GLU A 172 4.73 -19.65 -15.85
CA GLU A 172 5.05 -20.89 -15.14
C GLU A 172 6.47 -20.90 -14.55
N ASP A 173 7.46 -20.46 -15.33
CA ASP A 173 8.87 -20.44 -14.94
C ASP A 173 9.40 -19.05 -14.55
N LEU A 174 8.54 -18.06 -14.37
CA LEU A 174 8.83 -16.65 -14.09
C LEU A 174 9.69 -15.91 -15.13
N ARG A 175 10.28 -16.62 -16.10
CA ARG A 175 11.17 -16.02 -17.13
C ARG A 175 10.52 -15.93 -18.49
N ASN A 176 9.64 -16.88 -18.79
CA ASN A 176 8.93 -16.93 -20.05
C ASN A 176 7.45 -16.63 -19.78
N TRP A 177 7.02 -15.43 -20.13
CA TRP A 177 5.65 -15.00 -19.96
C TRP A 177 4.91 -15.04 -21.29
N THR A 178 3.69 -15.56 -21.25
CA THR A 178 2.79 -15.58 -22.41
C THR A 178 1.61 -14.70 -22.13
N PHE A 179 1.40 -13.69 -22.95
CA PHE A 179 0.20 -12.85 -22.86
C PHE A 179 -1.05 -13.66 -23.19
N LEU A 180 -2.03 -13.62 -22.29
CA LEU A 180 -3.28 -14.36 -22.40
C LEU A 180 -4.49 -13.46 -22.68
N GLY A 181 -4.29 -12.15 -22.72
CA GLY A 181 -5.33 -11.16 -22.94
C GLY A 181 -5.55 -10.22 -21.76
N ASN A 182 -6.62 -9.44 -21.83
CA ASN A 182 -7.04 -8.61 -20.71
C ASN A 182 -7.88 -9.46 -19.75
N LEU A 183 -7.50 -9.49 -18.48
CA LEU A 183 -8.31 -10.11 -17.42
C LEU A 183 -9.55 -9.27 -17.12
N LEU A 184 -9.39 -7.93 -17.16
CA LEU A 184 -10.45 -6.98 -16.86
C LEU A 184 -10.28 -5.69 -17.65
N THR A 185 -11.40 -5.14 -18.12
CA THR A 185 -11.49 -3.80 -18.73
C THR A 185 -12.74 -3.08 -18.21
N PRO A 186 -12.91 -1.77 -18.44
CA PRO A 186 -14.14 -1.04 -18.12
C PRO A 186 -15.38 -1.50 -18.88
N ASP A 187 -15.26 -2.39 -19.87
CA ASP A 187 -16.41 -3.00 -20.55
C ASP A 187 -17.19 -3.96 -19.63
N ASP A 188 -16.56 -4.45 -18.56
CA ASP A 188 -17.24 -5.20 -17.52
C ASP A 188 -18.19 -4.29 -16.73
N ALA A 189 -19.43 -4.70 -16.54
CA ALA A 189 -20.47 -3.87 -15.94
C ALA A 189 -20.18 -3.48 -14.46
N VAL A 190 -19.45 -4.31 -13.72
CA VAL A 190 -19.07 -4.04 -12.34
C VAL A 190 -17.85 -3.13 -12.30
N ALA A 191 -16.89 -3.36 -13.19
CA ALA A 191 -15.65 -2.56 -13.29
C ALA A 191 -15.87 -1.19 -13.95
N ALA A 192 -16.95 -1.00 -14.73
CA ALA A 192 -17.26 0.24 -15.45
C ALA A 192 -17.32 1.48 -14.53
N ALA A 193 -17.71 1.32 -13.27
CA ALA A 193 -17.75 2.39 -12.28
C ALA A 193 -16.37 3.04 -12.01
N PHE A 194 -15.28 2.34 -12.33
CA PHE A 194 -13.88 2.77 -12.12
C PHE A 194 -13.14 3.03 -13.43
N GLY A 195 -13.86 3.06 -14.56
CA GLY A 195 -13.31 3.26 -15.90
C GLY A 195 -12.84 4.69 -16.17
N ASP A 196 -13.20 5.67 -15.32
CA ASP A 196 -12.77 7.07 -15.46
C ASP A 196 -11.34 7.28 -14.90
N ALA A 197 -10.42 6.42 -15.30
CA ALA A 197 -9.01 6.47 -14.99
C ALA A 197 -8.20 6.28 -16.29
N ASP A 198 -6.96 6.74 -16.30
CA ASP A 198 -6.05 6.48 -17.42
C ASP A 198 -5.34 5.14 -17.27
N VAL A 199 -4.97 4.78 -16.05
CA VAL A 199 -4.26 3.53 -15.73
C VAL A 199 -4.88 2.91 -14.47
N TRP A 200 -4.98 1.60 -14.44
CA TRP A 200 -5.17 0.83 -13.21
C TRP A 200 -3.83 0.32 -12.73
N GLU A 201 -3.37 0.80 -11.57
CA GLU A 201 -2.07 0.48 -10.99
C GLU A 201 -2.16 -0.57 -9.87
N CYS A 202 -1.02 -1.16 -9.53
CA CYS A 202 -0.80 -2.03 -8.37
C CYS A 202 -1.86 -3.12 -8.21
N PRO A 203 -2.16 -3.92 -9.26
CA PRO A 203 -3.14 -4.98 -9.14
C PRO A 203 -2.65 -6.06 -8.16
N ASN A 204 -3.53 -6.53 -7.27
CA ASN A 204 -3.31 -7.70 -6.43
C ASN A 204 -4.48 -8.66 -6.63
N LEU A 205 -4.22 -9.86 -7.12
CA LEU A 205 -5.24 -10.88 -7.33
C LEU A 205 -4.97 -12.09 -6.43
N PHE A 206 -5.88 -12.34 -5.48
CA PHE A 206 -5.72 -13.41 -4.49
C PHE A 206 -7.06 -14.04 -4.14
N GLU A 207 -7.00 -15.28 -3.67
CA GLU A 207 -8.17 -16.00 -3.18
C GLU A 207 -8.39 -15.73 -1.68
N MET A 208 -9.64 -15.58 -1.27
CA MET A 208 -10.07 -15.39 0.10
C MET A 208 -11.48 -15.95 0.30
N ASP A 209 -11.63 -16.88 1.25
CA ASP A 209 -12.92 -17.49 1.60
C ASP A 209 -13.68 -18.08 0.40
N GLY A 210 -12.96 -18.72 -0.53
CA GLY A 210 -13.51 -19.33 -1.74
C GLY A 210 -13.93 -18.34 -2.83
N ARG A 211 -13.52 -17.07 -2.71
CA ARG A 211 -13.74 -16.02 -3.72
C ARG A 211 -12.40 -15.38 -4.11
N TRP A 212 -12.37 -14.83 -5.29
CA TRP A 212 -11.22 -14.08 -5.77
C TRP A 212 -11.42 -12.59 -5.55
N VAL A 213 -10.38 -11.93 -5.10
CA VAL A 213 -10.35 -10.49 -4.84
C VAL A 213 -9.28 -9.87 -5.70
N LEU A 214 -9.66 -8.87 -6.49
CA LEU A 214 -8.76 -8.05 -7.29
C LEU A 214 -8.76 -6.62 -6.74
N VAL A 215 -7.64 -6.21 -6.16
CA VAL A 215 -7.42 -4.85 -5.66
C VAL A 215 -6.77 -4.00 -6.75
N ILE A 216 -7.22 -2.77 -6.94
CA ILE A 216 -6.77 -1.85 -7.98
C ILE A 216 -6.67 -0.43 -7.44
N SER A 217 -5.63 0.30 -7.89
CA SER A 217 -5.40 1.72 -7.59
C SER A 217 -5.54 2.55 -8.90
N PRO A 218 -6.63 3.32 -9.07
CA PRO A 218 -6.84 4.12 -10.28
C PRO A 218 -5.93 5.35 -10.31
N LEU A 219 -5.32 5.60 -11.47
CA LEU A 219 -4.51 6.78 -11.76
C LEU A 219 -5.08 7.56 -12.93
N THR A 220 -5.16 8.89 -12.80
CA THR A 220 -5.53 9.80 -13.89
C THR A 220 -4.44 10.84 -14.08
N PHE A 221 -4.10 11.14 -15.33
CA PHE A 221 -3.15 12.20 -15.66
C PHE A 221 -3.94 13.48 -15.99
N GLY A 222 -3.91 14.46 -15.08
CA GLY A 222 -4.58 15.75 -15.26
C GLY A 222 -3.61 16.92 -15.06
N ASP A 223 -3.72 17.97 -15.88
CA ASP A 223 -2.96 19.22 -15.79
C ASP A 223 -1.44 19.03 -15.57
N GLY A 224 -0.85 17.96 -16.14
CA GLY A 224 0.56 17.62 -16.02
C GLY A 224 0.96 16.95 -14.70
N SER A 225 -0.02 16.56 -13.86
CA SER A 225 0.21 15.83 -12.59
C SER A 225 -0.59 14.53 -12.54
N ALA A 226 -0.07 13.56 -11.81
CA ALA A 226 -0.76 12.33 -11.48
C ALA A 226 -1.79 12.57 -10.38
N GLN A 227 -3.03 12.16 -10.61
CA GLN A 227 -4.13 12.21 -9.64
C GLN A 227 -4.49 10.79 -9.22
N HIS A 228 -4.28 10.47 -7.95
CA HIS A 228 -4.55 9.17 -7.39
C HIS A 228 -6.02 9.06 -6.99
N GLY A 229 -6.71 8.10 -7.57
CA GLY A 229 -8.10 7.79 -7.25
C GLY A 229 -8.25 6.97 -5.96
N GLU A 230 -9.49 6.69 -5.62
CA GLU A 230 -9.81 5.83 -4.48
C GLU A 230 -9.51 4.37 -4.82
N VAL A 231 -8.80 3.67 -3.93
CA VAL A 231 -8.48 2.24 -4.09
C VAL A 231 -9.73 1.39 -3.87
N PHE A 232 -9.97 0.48 -4.78
CA PHE A 232 -11.11 -0.41 -4.71
C PHE A 232 -10.72 -1.88 -4.88
N ALA A 233 -11.60 -2.76 -4.44
CA ALA A 233 -11.53 -4.19 -4.69
C ALA A 233 -12.74 -4.66 -5.49
N LEU A 234 -12.51 -5.59 -6.40
CA LEU A 234 -13.53 -6.37 -7.07
C LEU A 234 -13.53 -7.77 -6.46
N ILE A 235 -14.70 -8.26 -6.08
CA ILE A 235 -14.89 -9.57 -5.45
C ILE A 235 -15.70 -10.41 -6.41
N GLY A 236 -15.22 -11.60 -6.75
CA GLY A 236 -15.86 -12.44 -7.76
C GLY A 236 -15.33 -13.86 -7.85
N GLN A 237 -15.47 -14.45 -9.01
CA GLN A 237 -14.96 -15.78 -9.35
C GLN A 237 -13.87 -15.70 -10.41
N LEU A 238 -12.88 -16.56 -10.28
CA LEU A 238 -11.86 -16.76 -11.30
C LEU A 238 -12.05 -18.18 -11.85
N ASP A 239 -12.32 -18.28 -13.13
CA ASP A 239 -12.62 -19.53 -13.79
C ASP A 239 -11.58 -19.84 -14.87
N GLN A 240 -11.31 -21.14 -15.11
CA GLN A 240 -10.51 -21.57 -16.25
C GLN A 240 -11.32 -21.35 -17.54
N ASP A 241 -10.73 -20.62 -18.49
CA ASP A 241 -11.29 -20.43 -19.84
C ASP A 241 -10.30 -20.94 -20.90
N ARG A 242 -10.46 -22.22 -21.31
CA ARG A 242 -9.54 -22.92 -22.22
C ARG A 242 -8.10 -22.87 -21.72
N ASP A 243 -7.24 -22.10 -22.40
CA ASP A 243 -5.81 -21.93 -22.05
C ASP A 243 -5.56 -20.63 -21.25
N SER A 244 -6.61 -19.89 -20.89
CA SER A 244 -6.59 -18.61 -20.16
C SER A 244 -7.42 -18.68 -18.89
N LEU A 245 -7.53 -17.56 -18.19
CA LEU A 245 -8.44 -17.37 -17.06
C LEU A 245 -9.44 -16.26 -17.38
N SER A 246 -10.61 -16.36 -16.80
CA SER A 246 -11.66 -15.34 -16.84
C SER A 246 -12.02 -14.92 -15.43
N PHE A 247 -11.88 -13.64 -15.11
CA PHE A 247 -12.34 -13.08 -13.85
C PHE A 247 -13.74 -12.48 -14.05
N ARG A 248 -14.68 -12.94 -13.26
CA ARG A 248 -16.07 -12.45 -13.26
C ARG A 248 -16.35 -11.72 -11.94
N PRO A 249 -16.20 -10.39 -11.91
CA PRO A 249 -16.53 -9.62 -10.72
C PRO A 249 -18.03 -9.66 -10.44
N GLU A 250 -18.40 -9.78 -9.17
CA GLU A 250 -19.79 -9.87 -8.69
C GLU A 250 -20.15 -8.69 -7.78
N ALA A 251 -19.14 -8.14 -7.10
CA ALA A 251 -19.29 -7.00 -6.20
C ALA A 251 -18.06 -6.10 -6.20
N THR A 252 -18.25 -4.89 -5.69
CA THR A 252 -17.18 -3.92 -5.44
C THR A 252 -17.09 -3.61 -3.96
N SER A 253 -15.90 -3.35 -3.46
CA SER A 253 -15.67 -2.89 -2.10
C SER A 253 -14.59 -1.82 -2.08
N ARG A 254 -14.73 -0.83 -1.21
CA ARG A 254 -13.68 0.14 -0.90
C ARG A 254 -12.78 -0.42 0.19
N LEU A 255 -11.49 -0.23 0.09
CA LEU A 255 -10.55 -0.65 1.12
C LEU A 255 -10.34 0.43 2.17
N ASP A 256 -10.28 1.68 1.72
CA ASP A 256 -10.01 2.83 2.55
C ASP A 256 -10.66 4.07 1.90
N VAL A 257 -11.37 4.86 2.68
CA VAL A 257 -12.01 6.10 2.20
C VAL A 257 -11.28 7.36 2.64
N GLY A 258 -10.12 7.20 3.27
CA GLY A 258 -9.24 8.31 3.60
C GLY A 258 -8.49 8.81 2.37
N VAL A 259 -8.30 10.12 2.31
CA VAL A 259 -7.65 10.78 1.17
C VAL A 259 -6.16 10.45 1.01
N SER A 260 -5.55 9.85 2.04
CA SER A 260 -4.11 9.57 2.05
C SER A 260 -3.73 8.13 1.70
N PHE A 261 -4.69 7.24 1.43
CA PHE A 261 -4.42 5.83 1.13
C PHE A 261 -4.26 5.57 -0.37
N TYR A 262 -3.21 4.82 -0.76
CA TYR A 262 -3.01 4.44 -2.15
C TYR A 262 -2.10 3.21 -2.30
N ALA A 263 -2.08 2.59 -3.49
CA ALA A 263 -1.18 1.54 -3.95
C ALA A 263 -0.89 0.42 -2.93
N PRO A 264 -1.92 -0.23 -2.36
CA PRO A 264 -1.68 -1.29 -1.39
C PRO A 264 -1.08 -2.54 -2.05
N GLN A 265 -0.34 -3.30 -1.22
CA GLN A 265 0.02 -4.68 -1.54
C GLN A 265 -0.45 -5.63 -0.45
N VAL A 266 -0.81 -6.84 -0.86
CA VAL A 266 -1.35 -7.90 0.02
C VAL A 266 -0.36 -9.05 0.12
N LEU A 267 -0.03 -9.41 1.37
CA LEU A 267 0.68 -10.63 1.71
C LEU A 267 -0.33 -11.75 1.97
N VAL A 268 -0.20 -12.84 1.23
CA VAL A 268 -0.93 -14.08 1.45
C VAL A 268 -0.11 -14.99 2.38
N GLU A 269 -0.54 -15.14 3.62
CA GLU A 269 0.12 -15.95 4.64
C GLU A 269 -0.86 -16.99 5.20
N GLY A 270 -0.86 -18.20 4.63
CA GLY A 270 -1.86 -19.20 4.96
C GLY A 270 -3.28 -18.67 4.75
N GLU A 271 -4.09 -18.66 5.80
CA GLU A 271 -5.44 -18.09 5.75
C GLU A 271 -5.48 -16.57 5.96
N ARG A 272 -4.39 -15.95 6.42
CA ARG A 272 -4.32 -14.52 6.65
C ARG A 272 -4.02 -13.76 5.35
N ARG A 273 -4.61 -12.58 5.25
CA ARG A 273 -4.31 -11.59 4.21
C ARG A 273 -3.91 -10.32 4.92
N LEU A 274 -2.61 -10.01 4.88
CA LEU A 274 -2.07 -8.79 5.47
C LEU A 274 -1.84 -7.76 4.38
N LEU A 275 -2.23 -6.53 4.64
CA LEU A 275 -2.15 -5.44 3.68
C LEU A 275 -1.33 -4.29 4.26
N TRP A 276 -0.49 -3.71 3.42
CA TRP A 276 0.08 -2.38 3.60
C TRP A 276 -0.32 -1.50 2.42
N GLY A 277 -0.48 -0.21 2.68
CA GLY A 277 -0.68 0.80 1.65
C GLY A 277 0.28 1.96 1.83
N TRP A 278 0.43 2.78 0.81
CA TRP A 278 1.13 4.05 0.91
C TRP A 278 0.25 5.10 1.57
N THR A 279 0.78 5.79 2.61
CA THR A 279 0.15 6.98 3.18
C THR A 279 0.76 8.22 2.55
N ARG A 280 0.03 8.80 1.59
CA ARG A 280 0.45 10.00 0.85
C ARG A 280 0.41 11.23 1.75
N ASP A 281 1.29 12.20 1.47
CA ASP A 281 1.29 13.50 2.15
C ASP A 281 0.23 14.44 1.51
N GLU A 282 -1.02 14.33 1.95
CA GLU A 282 -2.08 15.23 1.52
C GLU A 282 -2.04 16.54 2.30
N GLY A 283 -2.12 17.65 1.55
CA GLY A 283 -2.17 19.00 2.14
C GLY A 283 -0.84 19.53 2.71
N ARG A 284 0.27 18.79 2.62
CA ARG A 284 1.59 19.26 3.03
C ARG A 284 2.27 20.02 1.89
N PRO A 285 2.60 21.31 2.05
CA PRO A 285 3.25 22.09 1.02
C PRO A 285 4.64 21.54 0.65
N ALA A 286 4.99 21.58 -0.64
CA ALA A 286 6.28 21.09 -1.15
C ALA A 286 7.50 21.72 -0.43
N ALA A 287 7.40 23.00 -0.03
CA ALA A 287 8.45 23.66 0.73
C ALA A 287 8.66 23.02 2.12
N GLN A 288 7.58 22.64 2.81
CA GLN A 288 7.67 21.94 4.10
C GLN A 288 8.19 20.50 3.94
N ILE A 289 7.84 19.82 2.85
CA ILE A 289 8.40 18.50 2.52
C ILE A 289 9.91 18.62 2.31
N ALA A 290 10.36 19.59 1.54
CA ALA A 290 11.77 19.81 1.26
C ALA A 290 12.57 20.17 2.55
N GLU A 291 12.01 21.01 3.43
CA GLU A 291 12.62 21.37 4.71
C GLU A 291 12.71 20.17 5.67
N ALA A 292 11.65 19.39 5.76
CA ALA A 292 11.62 18.19 6.59
C ALA A 292 12.55 17.07 6.08
N GLY A 293 12.83 17.05 4.76
CA GLY A 293 13.70 16.07 4.14
C GLY A 293 13.05 14.68 3.99
N TRP A 294 11.75 14.54 4.24
CA TRP A 294 11.03 13.28 4.12
C TRP A 294 9.58 13.46 3.67
N THR A 295 9.01 12.43 3.02
CA THR A 295 7.60 12.37 2.63
C THR A 295 7.14 10.92 2.45
N GLY A 296 5.84 10.69 2.59
CA GLY A 296 5.22 9.37 2.53
C GLY A 296 5.59 8.45 3.68
N ALA A 297 4.78 7.44 3.89
CA ALA A 297 5.04 6.31 4.77
C ALA A 297 4.18 5.12 4.30
N LEU A 298 4.43 3.93 4.81
CA LEU A 298 3.49 2.83 4.69
C LEU A 298 2.44 2.94 5.81
N THR A 299 1.26 2.34 5.63
CA THR A 299 0.32 2.12 6.73
C THR A 299 0.90 1.14 7.75
N PHE A 300 0.31 1.05 8.92
CA PHE A 300 0.46 -0.14 9.75
C PHE A 300 -0.03 -1.38 8.98
N PRO A 301 0.47 -2.60 9.33
CA PRO A 301 -0.09 -3.83 8.79
C PRO A 301 -1.58 -3.95 9.16
N ARG A 302 -2.39 -4.26 8.17
CA ARG A 302 -3.83 -4.46 8.31
C ARG A 302 -4.20 -5.88 7.96
N GLU A 303 -5.15 -6.45 8.65
CA GLU A 303 -5.71 -7.77 8.36
C GLU A 303 -7.00 -7.61 7.58
N LEU A 304 -7.10 -8.31 6.44
CA LEU A 304 -8.29 -8.30 5.60
C LEU A 304 -9.27 -9.38 6.07
N ARG A 305 -10.57 -9.07 5.94
CA ARG A 305 -11.68 -9.99 6.16
C ARG A 305 -12.71 -9.80 5.06
N LEU A 306 -13.29 -10.89 4.60
CA LEU A 306 -14.40 -10.85 3.66
C LEU A 306 -15.72 -11.04 4.44
N GLU A 307 -16.58 -10.03 4.41
CA GLU A 307 -17.91 -10.04 5.03
C GLU A 307 -18.99 -9.89 3.96
N GLY A 308 -19.53 -11.02 3.51
CA GLY A 308 -20.43 -11.05 2.36
C GLY A 308 -19.72 -10.52 1.10
N ASP A 309 -20.20 -9.41 0.57
CA ASP A 309 -19.63 -8.73 -0.61
C ASP A 309 -18.73 -7.53 -0.24
N ALA A 310 -18.32 -7.40 1.01
CA ALA A 310 -17.48 -6.30 1.46
C ALA A 310 -16.12 -6.80 1.96
N LEU A 311 -15.05 -6.21 1.47
CA LEU A 311 -13.70 -6.41 1.99
C LEU A 311 -13.46 -5.40 3.11
N ARG A 312 -13.20 -5.90 4.32
CA ARG A 312 -12.95 -5.10 5.52
C ARG A 312 -11.50 -5.15 5.92
N THR A 313 -11.03 -4.07 6.52
CA THR A 313 -9.68 -3.99 7.06
C THR A 313 -9.73 -3.70 8.55
N ALA A 314 -8.89 -4.38 9.32
CA ALA A 314 -8.67 -4.10 10.73
C ALA A 314 -7.16 -3.96 10.99
N PRO A 315 -6.73 -3.27 12.05
CA PRO A 315 -5.33 -3.30 12.45
C PRO A 315 -4.90 -4.75 12.69
N ALA A 316 -3.72 -5.15 12.20
CA ALA A 316 -3.18 -6.47 12.53
C ALA A 316 -3.13 -6.64 14.06
N ARG A 317 -3.48 -7.83 14.54
CA ARG A 317 -3.59 -8.10 15.98
C ARG A 317 -2.29 -7.83 16.74
N GLU A 318 -1.15 -7.97 16.09
CA GLU A 318 0.17 -7.73 16.66
C GLU A 318 0.34 -6.27 17.13
N LEU A 319 -0.39 -5.32 16.53
CA LEU A 319 -0.31 -3.89 16.90
C LEU A 319 -0.74 -3.60 18.34
N GLU A 320 -1.49 -4.50 18.97
CA GLU A 320 -1.77 -4.40 20.42
C GLU A 320 -0.47 -4.45 21.24
N GLY A 321 0.56 -5.09 20.74
CA GLY A 321 1.90 -5.10 21.32
C GLY A 321 2.60 -3.74 21.35
N LEU A 322 2.10 -2.72 20.65
CA LEU A 322 2.56 -1.34 20.77
C LEU A 322 1.98 -0.61 21.98
N ARG A 323 0.90 -1.09 22.56
CA ARG A 323 0.26 -0.45 23.73
C ARG A 323 1.19 -0.50 24.92
N ARG A 324 1.46 0.65 25.55
CA ARG A 324 2.29 0.79 26.75
C ARG A 324 1.43 1.13 27.95
N GLU A 325 1.22 2.37 28.18
CA GLU A 325 0.47 2.89 29.31
C GLU A 325 -0.92 3.30 28.86
N ARG A 326 -1.94 2.85 29.59
CA ARG A 326 -3.29 3.41 29.50
C ARG A 326 -3.34 4.65 30.36
N PHE A 327 -3.85 5.74 29.81
CA PHE A 327 -3.99 7.00 30.55
C PHE A 327 -5.33 7.69 30.23
N ASP A 328 -5.73 8.57 31.15
CA ASP A 328 -6.93 9.38 30.96
C ASP A 328 -6.49 10.80 30.61
N PRO A 329 -6.78 11.30 29.40
CA PRO A 329 -6.38 12.64 28.99
C PRO A 329 -7.05 13.72 29.86
N VAL A 330 -6.26 14.62 30.47
CA VAL A 330 -6.79 15.74 31.25
C VAL A 330 -7.49 16.72 30.30
N ASP A 331 -8.75 17.01 30.57
CA ASP A 331 -9.59 17.86 29.71
C ASP A 331 -9.61 17.41 28.23
N GLY A 332 -9.40 16.10 27.97
CA GLY A 332 -9.34 15.56 26.63
C GLY A 332 -8.07 15.89 25.84
N VAL A 333 -7.03 16.45 26.48
CA VAL A 333 -5.79 16.86 25.81
C VAL A 333 -4.76 15.74 25.84
N ILE A 334 -4.16 15.46 24.67
CA ILE A 334 -3.03 14.55 24.51
C ILE A 334 -1.88 15.35 23.90
N ASP A 335 -0.71 15.27 24.52
CA ASP A 335 0.52 15.79 23.94
C ASP A 335 0.88 15.05 22.64
N ILE A 336 1.68 15.70 21.78
CA ILE A 336 2.18 15.09 20.56
C ILE A 336 2.92 13.81 20.90
N GLY A 337 2.73 12.79 20.06
CA GLY A 337 3.36 11.48 20.19
C GLY A 337 2.49 10.42 19.54
N SER A 338 2.84 9.16 19.76
CA SER A 338 2.07 8.05 19.22
C SER A 338 1.09 7.53 20.27
N PHE A 339 -0.17 7.38 19.89
CA PHE A 339 -1.22 6.91 20.79
C PHE A 339 -2.32 6.17 20.03
N GLU A 340 -3.09 5.38 20.77
CA GLU A 340 -4.31 4.73 20.27
C GLU A 340 -5.50 5.15 21.11
N ILE A 341 -6.62 5.42 20.42
CA ILE A 341 -7.94 5.59 21.04
C ILE A 341 -8.74 4.33 20.68
N GLU A 342 -9.31 3.71 21.69
CA GLU A 342 -10.23 2.57 21.55
C GLU A 342 -11.52 2.92 22.27
N GLY A 343 -12.66 2.59 21.67
CA GLY A 343 -13.96 2.86 22.25
C GLY A 343 -15.05 1.97 21.71
N THR A 344 -16.07 1.78 22.52
CA THR A 344 -17.32 1.10 22.15
C THR A 344 -18.47 2.06 22.38
N ASP A 345 -19.48 2.06 21.51
CA ASP A 345 -20.72 2.84 21.63
C ASP A 345 -20.54 4.37 21.72
N ALA A 346 -19.36 4.89 21.45
CA ALA A 346 -19.04 6.31 21.61
C ALA A 346 -18.68 6.95 20.28
N GLY A 347 -19.23 8.14 20.01
CA GLY A 347 -18.67 9.02 18.98
C GLY A 347 -17.33 9.58 19.42
N VAL A 348 -16.40 9.73 18.48
CA VAL A 348 -15.08 10.31 18.74
C VAL A 348 -14.81 11.42 17.74
N ARG A 349 -14.49 12.61 18.24
CA ARG A 349 -13.89 13.67 17.44
C ARG A 349 -12.47 13.91 17.91
N LEU A 350 -11.52 13.88 16.97
CA LEU A 350 -10.12 14.17 17.23
C LEU A 350 -9.72 15.43 16.47
N THR A 351 -9.25 16.43 17.20
CA THR A 351 -8.84 17.72 16.66
C THR A 351 -7.36 17.96 16.94
N LEU A 352 -6.62 18.43 15.94
CA LEU A 352 -5.26 18.94 16.11
C LEU A 352 -5.34 20.43 16.38
N GLU A 353 -4.83 20.86 17.53
CA GLU A 353 -4.75 22.26 17.99
C GLU A 353 -3.29 22.71 18.00
N GLY A 354 -3.00 23.95 17.61
CA GLY A 354 -1.66 24.53 17.59
C GLY A 354 -1.73 26.04 17.32
N GLU A 355 -0.68 26.59 16.73
CA GLU A 355 -0.65 28.01 16.34
C GLU A 355 -1.63 28.34 15.21
N ARG A 356 -2.05 27.34 14.45
CA ARG A 356 -3.03 27.47 13.37
C ARG A 356 -4.45 27.27 13.91
N GLU A 357 -5.45 27.59 13.08
CA GLU A 357 -6.84 27.23 13.35
C GLU A 357 -6.97 25.73 13.66
N PRO A 358 -7.75 25.32 14.68
CA PRO A 358 -7.95 23.93 15.04
C PRO A 358 -8.48 23.11 13.85
N GLN A 359 -7.83 22.00 13.56
CA GLN A 359 -8.21 21.09 12.48
C GLN A 359 -8.92 19.86 13.05
N THR A 360 -10.19 19.66 12.73
CA THR A 360 -10.84 18.36 12.98
C THR A 360 -10.31 17.34 11.99
N VAL A 361 -9.59 16.35 12.50
CA VAL A 361 -8.96 15.29 11.71
C VAL A 361 -9.86 14.06 11.60
N VAL A 362 -10.51 13.71 12.73
CA VAL A 362 -11.44 12.58 12.80
C VAL A 362 -12.75 13.08 13.38
N ASP A 363 -13.85 12.68 12.78
CA ASP A 363 -15.21 12.87 13.33
C ASP A 363 -16.03 11.61 13.04
N VAL A 364 -16.14 10.74 14.04
CA VAL A 364 -16.92 9.51 14.00
C VAL A 364 -18.13 9.67 14.89
N VAL A 365 -19.30 9.60 14.30
CA VAL A 365 -20.57 9.62 15.05
C VAL A 365 -20.83 8.21 15.57
N GLY A 366 -20.83 8.04 16.89
CA GLY A 366 -21.11 6.74 17.52
C GLY A 366 -22.54 6.25 17.28
N SER A 367 -22.66 4.96 17.04
CA SER A 367 -23.91 4.20 17.16
C SER A 367 -23.75 3.14 18.25
N SER A 368 -24.85 2.67 18.81
CA SER A 368 -24.81 1.57 19.80
C SER A 368 -24.19 0.32 19.16
N SER A 369 -23.15 -0.23 19.76
CA SER A 369 -22.38 -1.41 19.35
C SER A 369 -21.27 -1.19 18.29
N THR A 370 -20.71 -0.01 18.17
CA THR A 370 -19.62 0.25 17.23
C THR A 370 -18.28 0.27 17.95
N ASP A 371 -17.40 -0.67 17.60
CA ASP A 371 -16.01 -0.65 18.04
C ASP A 371 -15.20 0.33 17.17
N ILE A 372 -14.46 1.21 17.82
CA ILE A 372 -13.62 2.22 17.17
C ILE A 372 -12.18 2.03 17.63
N ARG A 373 -11.25 2.01 16.67
CA ARG A 373 -9.81 2.10 16.93
C ARG A 373 -9.22 3.22 16.07
N ILE A 374 -8.54 4.15 16.70
CA ILE A 374 -7.82 5.24 16.03
C ILE A 374 -6.37 5.15 16.45
N LEU A 375 -5.47 4.91 15.51
CA LEU A 375 -4.04 4.89 15.74
C LEU A 375 -3.44 6.19 15.18
N VAL A 376 -2.69 6.88 16.01
CA VAL A 376 -1.99 8.11 15.66
C VAL A 376 -0.50 7.90 15.87
N ASP A 377 0.31 8.21 14.85
CA ASP A 377 1.77 8.20 14.96
C ASP A 377 2.35 9.34 14.13
N GLY A 378 2.84 10.36 14.79
CA GLY A 378 3.25 11.60 14.15
C GLY A 378 2.11 12.22 13.35
N SER A 379 2.29 12.27 12.03
CA SER A 379 1.27 12.83 11.12
C SER A 379 0.29 11.79 10.57
N VAL A 380 0.52 10.49 10.78
CA VAL A 380 -0.36 9.45 10.26
C VAL A 380 -1.48 9.16 11.25
N VAL A 381 -2.71 9.13 10.73
CA VAL A 381 -3.92 8.79 11.50
C VAL A 381 -4.68 7.72 10.76
N GLU A 382 -4.78 6.52 11.35
CA GLU A 382 -5.53 5.41 10.81
C GLU A 382 -6.77 5.14 11.68
N VAL A 383 -7.95 5.16 11.05
CA VAL A 383 -9.24 5.01 11.71
C VAL A 383 -9.91 3.73 11.25
N PHE A 384 -10.30 2.92 12.20
CA PHE A 384 -11.03 1.67 11.99
C PHE A 384 -12.31 1.71 12.82
N VAL A 385 -13.43 1.50 12.16
CA VAL A 385 -14.76 1.46 12.77
C VAL A 385 -15.39 0.16 12.34
N ASP A 386 -15.87 -0.64 13.29
CA ASP A 386 -16.44 -1.94 12.99
C ASP A 386 -17.63 -1.84 12.02
N GLY A 387 -17.63 -2.70 10.98
CA GLY A 387 -18.59 -2.66 9.89
C GLY A 387 -18.46 -1.49 8.92
N GLU A 388 -17.48 -0.58 9.11
CA GLU A 388 -17.18 0.51 8.17
C GLU A 388 -15.88 0.27 7.39
N VAL A 389 -15.66 1.10 6.39
CA VAL A 389 -14.41 1.15 5.63
C VAL A 389 -13.38 1.95 6.42
N ALA A 390 -12.14 1.49 6.45
CA ALA A 390 -11.03 2.20 7.10
C ALA A 390 -10.78 3.58 6.49
N ARG A 391 -10.13 4.47 7.24
CA ARG A 391 -9.77 5.81 6.80
C ARG A 391 -8.31 6.11 7.16
N THR A 392 -7.49 6.36 6.15
CA THR A 392 -6.12 6.84 6.31
C THR A 392 -6.06 8.33 6.07
N LEU A 393 -5.61 9.07 7.06
CA LEU A 393 -5.58 10.53 7.07
C LEU A 393 -4.18 11.04 7.44
N ARG A 394 -3.90 12.28 7.09
CA ARG A 394 -2.67 12.97 7.50
C ARG A 394 -3.01 14.27 8.22
N ALA A 395 -2.31 14.49 9.32
CA ALA A 395 -2.33 15.77 10.03
C ALA A 395 -0.90 16.07 10.51
N TYR A 396 -0.45 17.29 10.36
CA TYR A 396 0.96 17.64 10.57
C TYR A 396 1.10 18.51 11.83
N PRO A 397 1.33 17.88 13.02
CA PRO A 397 1.62 18.62 14.22
C PRO A 397 2.96 19.34 14.12
N ASP A 398 3.02 20.56 14.64
CA ASP A 398 4.24 21.31 14.93
C ASP A 398 4.63 21.21 16.43
N THR A 399 5.73 21.82 16.83
CA THR A 399 6.26 21.72 18.20
C THR A 399 5.28 22.26 19.27
N GLY A 400 4.36 23.13 18.90
CA GLY A 400 3.36 23.71 19.81
C GLY A 400 2.01 23.01 19.76
N SER A 401 1.84 22.02 18.88
CA SER A 401 0.57 21.35 18.68
C SER A 401 0.24 20.36 19.79
N ARG A 402 -1.06 20.08 19.93
CA ARG A 402 -1.59 19.03 20.81
C ARG A 402 -2.85 18.44 20.19
N TRP A 403 -3.16 17.23 20.56
CA TRP A 403 -4.41 16.60 20.18
C TRP A 403 -5.48 16.85 21.23
N ARG A 404 -6.71 17.08 20.77
CA ARG A 404 -7.88 17.13 21.63
C ARG A 404 -8.90 16.09 21.22
N ILE A 405 -9.29 15.25 22.20
CA ILE A 405 -10.34 14.25 22.05
C ILE A 405 -11.65 14.85 22.61
N HIS A 406 -12.70 14.76 21.82
CA HIS A 406 -14.06 14.92 22.27
C HIS A 406 -14.80 13.60 22.07
N GLY A 407 -15.37 13.03 23.13
CA GLY A 407 -16.05 11.75 23.06
C GLY A 407 -16.85 11.45 24.32
N GLY A 408 -17.63 10.37 24.23
CA GLY A 408 -18.43 9.88 25.35
C GLY A 408 -17.65 9.11 26.40
N ALA A 409 -18.35 8.68 27.44
CA ALA A 409 -17.81 7.75 28.43
C ALA A 409 -17.48 6.42 27.76
N GLY A 410 -16.36 5.79 28.14
CA GLY A 410 -15.95 4.47 27.61
C GLY A 410 -14.75 4.49 26.67
N LEU A 411 -14.23 5.65 26.30
CA LEU A 411 -12.98 5.75 25.56
C LEU A 411 -11.79 5.31 26.42
N ARG A 412 -10.91 4.53 25.81
CA ARG A 412 -9.63 4.13 26.38
C ARG A 412 -8.52 4.69 25.51
N VAL A 413 -7.52 5.30 26.14
CA VAL A 413 -6.39 5.88 25.43
C VAL A 413 -5.10 5.22 25.90
N TRP A 414 -4.28 4.84 24.93
CA TRP A 414 -3.01 4.15 25.16
C TRP A 414 -1.87 4.95 24.55
N ARG A 415 -0.77 5.09 25.27
CA ARG A 415 0.49 5.48 24.63
C ARG A 415 0.99 4.31 23.80
N LEU A 416 1.46 4.60 22.59
CA LEU A 416 2.11 3.62 21.73
C LEU A 416 3.62 3.79 21.76
N GLY A 417 4.36 2.69 21.64
CA GLY A 417 5.81 2.69 21.58
C GLY A 417 6.41 1.31 21.38
N LEU A 418 7.68 1.30 21.05
CA LEU A 418 8.55 0.12 21.13
C LEU A 418 9.37 0.24 22.43
N ASP A 419 9.62 -0.88 23.13
CA ASP A 419 10.46 -0.92 24.33
C ASP A 419 11.91 -0.62 23.99
#